data_d8e4c3152c83b5df5f35f93409cc8858
#
_entry.id   d8e4c3152c83b5df5f35f93409cc8858
#
_cell.length_a   1.000
_cell.length_b   1.000
_cell.length_c   1.000
_cell.angle_alpha   90.00
_cell.angle_beta   90.00
_cell.angle_gamma   90.00
#
_symmetry.space_group_name_H-M   'P 1'
#
loop_
_entity.id
_entity.type
_entity.pdbx_description
1 polymer ?
#
loop_
_entity_poly.entity_id
_entity_poly.type
_entity_poly.pdbx_seq_one_letter_code
_entity_poly.pdbx_strand_id
1 'polypeptide(L)'
;NFLNIYDLVDDHYVIYSQMTEEGQFRIRLFCVDPSVNLQKCIDKSNSTIFFSATLLPIGYYKRLLSTDEDNYAIYAQSTFAQTQRLLAFGRDVSTKYTRRNRKEYEKIADYIGAVTEAQQGNYMVFFPSYRLMQDVYEVFAGKAADSCEILMQHSNMKEHEREAFLEEFEKERQGTLVAFCVMGGIFGEGIDLKNDRLIGAIIVGTGLPQVSDEREILKNYYDERGLSGFDYAFRYPGMNKVLQAAGRVIRTSEDRGVILLLDERFLQREYGALFPREWEKRSVCGLPQLREEVSRFWSDVREEL
;
A
#
# COMPACT_ATOMS: atom_id res chain seq x y z
N ASN A 1 -28.06 17.30 -3.01
CA ASN A 1 -27.12 16.24 -3.44
C ASN A 1 -27.75 14.85 -3.53
N PHE A 2 -28.62 14.40 -2.56
CA PHE A 2 -29.24 13.07 -2.58
C PHE A 2 -30.10 12.86 -3.85
N LEU A 3 -30.97 13.80 -4.19
CA LEU A 3 -31.84 13.69 -5.37
C LEU A 3 -31.04 13.61 -6.67
N ASN A 4 -29.95 14.38 -6.79
CA ASN A 4 -29.10 14.34 -7.99
C ASN A 4 -28.43 12.96 -8.19
N ILE A 5 -28.09 12.29 -7.08
CA ILE A 5 -27.55 10.92 -7.15
C ILE A 5 -28.67 9.91 -7.39
N TYR A 6 -29.85 10.11 -6.80
CA TYR A 6 -31.00 9.25 -7.01
C TYR A 6 -31.42 9.20 -8.49
N ASP A 7 -31.32 10.34 -9.20
CA ASP A 7 -31.61 10.42 -10.64
C ASP A 7 -30.58 9.66 -11.51
N LEU A 8 -29.44 9.27 -10.95
CA LEU A 8 -28.40 8.46 -11.60
C LEU A 8 -28.50 6.97 -11.30
N VAL A 9 -29.38 6.57 -10.39
CA VAL A 9 -29.51 5.17 -9.96
C VAL A 9 -30.01 4.31 -11.10
N ASP A 10 -29.18 3.32 -11.44
CA ASP A 10 -29.45 2.28 -12.43
C ASP A 10 -28.90 0.93 -11.92
N ASP A 11 -28.72 -0.05 -12.79
CA ASP A 11 -28.19 -1.39 -12.46
C ASP A 11 -26.74 -1.39 -11.96
N HIS A 12 -26.05 -0.23 -11.99
CA HIS A 12 -24.70 -0.03 -11.46
C HIS A 12 -24.69 0.51 -10.02
N TYR A 13 -25.90 0.63 -9.42
CA TYR A 13 -26.07 1.04 -8.04
C TYR A 13 -26.72 -0.05 -7.21
N VAL A 14 -26.33 -0.12 -5.94
CA VAL A 14 -27.04 -0.89 -4.93
C VAL A 14 -27.56 0.05 -3.85
N ILE A 15 -28.85 -0.03 -3.57
CA ILE A 15 -29.48 0.72 -2.49
C ILE A 15 -29.54 -0.20 -1.28
N TYR A 16 -28.93 0.21 -0.18
CA TYR A 16 -29.02 -0.54 1.06
C TYR A 16 -29.23 0.37 2.27
N SER A 17 -29.72 -0.21 3.35
CA SER A 17 -29.90 0.50 4.61
C SER A 17 -29.12 -0.18 5.73
N GLN A 18 -28.68 0.63 6.68
CA GLN A 18 -27.98 0.16 7.87
C GLN A 18 -28.37 0.98 9.09
N MET A 19 -28.32 0.36 10.26
CA MET A 19 -28.32 1.08 11.54
C MET A 19 -26.89 1.40 11.93
N THR A 20 -26.63 2.64 12.30
CA THR A 20 -25.30 3.02 12.84
C THR A 20 -25.19 2.56 14.29
N GLU A 21 -23.96 2.51 14.82
CA GLU A 21 -23.70 2.19 16.24
C GLU A 21 -24.43 3.15 17.20
N GLU A 22 -24.69 4.39 16.73
CA GLU A 22 -25.45 5.41 17.47
C GLU A 22 -26.97 5.24 17.34
N GLY A 23 -27.44 4.18 16.68
CA GLY A 23 -28.86 3.89 16.51
C GLY A 23 -29.56 4.72 15.41
N GLN A 24 -28.80 5.39 14.53
CA GLN A 24 -29.36 6.15 13.40
C GLN A 24 -29.62 5.22 12.21
N PHE A 25 -30.80 5.38 11.60
CA PHE A 25 -31.12 4.73 10.33
C PHE A 25 -30.49 5.50 9.16
N ARG A 26 -29.74 4.79 8.32
CA ARG A 26 -29.05 5.38 7.16
C ARG A 26 -29.37 4.60 5.90
N ILE A 27 -29.79 5.31 4.85
CA ILE A 27 -29.94 4.76 3.50
C ILE A 27 -28.75 5.21 2.67
N ARG A 28 -28.16 4.30 1.90
CA ARG A 28 -27.04 4.58 0.99
C ARG A 28 -27.41 4.20 -0.44
N LEU A 29 -27.03 5.10 -1.36
CA LEU A 29 -27.01 4.86 -2.79
C LEU A 29 -25.56 4.56 -3.14
N PHE A 30 -25.21 3.29 -3.28
CA PHE A 30 -23.83 2.85 -3.48
C PHE A 30 -23.59 2.55 -4.96
N CYS A 31 -22.79 3.38 -5.63
CA CYS A 31 -22.33 3.13 -6.98
C CYS A 31 -21.26 2.04 -6.95
N VAL A 32 -21.59 0.86 -7.43
CA VAL A 32 -20.69 -0.30 -7.48
C VAL A 32 -19.85 -0.32 -8.76
N ASP A 33 -20.35 0.30 -9.84
CA ASP A 33 -19.64 0.46 -11.10
C ASP A 33 -19.83 1.89 -11.64
N PRO A 34 -18.78 2.73 -11.57
CA PRO A 34 -18.87 4.12 -12.00
C PRO A 34 -18.72 4.31 -13.50
N SER A 35 -18.37 3.27 -14.27
CA SER A 35 -17.96 3.37 -15.68
C SER A 35 -19.00 4.09 -16.56
N VAL A 36 -20.28 3.77 -16.42
CA VAL A 36 -21.37 4.39 -17.21
C VAL A 36 -21.50 5.89 -16.93
N ASN A 37 -21.39 6.28 -15.66
CA ASN A 37 -21.50 7.69 -15.30
C ASN A 37 -20.24 8.50 -15.69
N LEU A 38 -19.08 7.88 -15.59
CA LEU A 38 -17.82 8.47 -16.08
C LEU A 38 -17.85 8.61 -17.61
N GLN A 39 -18.36 7.60 -18.33
CA GLN A 39 -18.49 7.64 -19.79
C GLN A 39 -19.32 8.84 -20.24
N LYS A 40 -20.44 9.13 -19.59
CA LYS A 40 -21.27 10.32 -19.87
C LYS A 40 -20.49 11.66 -19.72
N CYS A 41 -19.46 11.66 -18.88
CA CYS A 41 -18.56 12.81 -18.73
C CYS A 41 -17.47 12.84 -19.81
N ILE A 42 -16.91 11.67 -20.13
CA ILE A 42 -15.88 11.48 -21.16
C ILE A 42 -16.42 11.90 -22.52
N ASP A 43 -17.65 11.50 -22.86
CA ASP A 43 -18.32 11.80 -24.16
C ASP A 43 -18.52 13.30 -24.41
N LYS A 44 -18.40 14.13 -23.37
CA LYS A 44 -18.49 15.61 -23.50
C LYS A 44 -17.14 16.26 -23.86
N SER A 45 -16.05 15.49 -23.84
CA SER A 45 -14.70 15.96 -24.12
C SER A 45 -14.18 15.43 -25.45
N ASN A 46 -13.27 16.16 -26.05
CA ASN A 46 -12.61 15.72 -27.30
C ASN A 46 -11.63 14.54 -27.04
N SER A 47 -11.04 14.49 -25.86
CA SER A 47 -10.16 13.40 -25.41
C SER A 47 -10.07 13.41 -23.89
N THR A 48 -9.86 12.23 -23.30
CA THR A 48 -9.64 12.08 -21.86
C THR A 48 -8.43 11.20 -21.63
N ILE A 49 -7.54 11.62 -20.75
CA ILE A 49 -6.33 10.89 -20.38
C ILE A 49 -6.35 10.65 -18.87
N PHE A 50 -6.37 9.38 -18.48
CA PHE A 50 -6.16 8.95 -17.11
C PHE A 50 -4.72 8.50 -16.92
N PHE A 51 -4.06 8.95 -15.88
CA PHE A 51 -2.69 8.55 -15.58
C PHE A 51 -2.45 8.39 -14.09
N SER A 52 -1.69 7.36 -13.72
CA SER A 52 -1.20 7.11 -12.38
C SER A 52 -0.05 6.10 -12.42
N ALA A 53 0.80 6.14 -11.44
CA ALA A 53 1.84 5.12 -11.25
C ALA A 53 1.29 3.75 -10.86
N THR A 54 0.03 3.66 -10.42
CA THR A 54 -0.58 2.46 -9.85
C THR A 54 -1.86 2.01 -10.59
N LEU A 55 -2.01 2.32 -11.90
CA LEU A 55 -3.11 1.80 -12.72
C LEU A 55 -2.90 0.31 -13.07
N LEU A 56 -2.71 -0.51 -12.05
CA LEU A 56 -2.48 -1.95 -12.18
C LEU A 56 -3.51 -2.76 -11.37
N PRO A 57 -4.08 -3.84 -11.94
CA PRO A 57 -3.94 -4.26 -13.34
C PRO A 57 -4.75 -3.34 -14.28
N ILE A 58 -4.22 -3.07 -15.45
CA ILE A 58 -4.81 -2.10 -16.37
C ILE A 58 -6.25 -2.47 -16.78
N GLY A 59 -6.56 -3.75 -16.94
CA GLY A 59 -7.90 -4.23 -17.30
C GLY A 59 -8.96 -3.89 -16.25
N TYR A 60 -8.60 -3.85 -14.96
CA TYR A 60 -9.47 -3.41 -13.87
C TYR A 60 -9.82 -1.93 -14.03
N TYR A 61 -8.82 -1.08 -14.22
CA TYR A 61 -9.04 0.36 -14.37
C TYR A 61 -9.76 0.72 -15.66
N LYS A 62 -9.45 0.07 -16.79
CA LYS A 62 -10.20 0.28 -18.03
C LYS A 62 -11.70 0.07 -17.83
N ARG A 63 -12.09 -1.01 -17.16
CA ARG A 63 -13.51 -1.31 -16.88
C ARG A 63 -14.18 -0.33 -15.93
N LEU A 64 -13.44 0.17 -14.92
CA LEU A 64 -14.02 1.12 -13.95
C LEU A 64 -14.13 2.55 -14.51
N LEU A 65 -13.25 2.92 -15.43
CA LEU A 65 -13.14 4.30 -15.90
C LEU A 65 -13.95 4.58 -17.17
N SER A 66 -14.28 3.55 -17.95
CA SER A 66 -14.97 3.72 -19.22
C SER A 66 -15.73 2.45 -19.62
N THR A 67 -16.79 2.63 -20.39
CA THR A 67 -17.54 1.53 -21.04
C THR A 67 -17.01 1.21 -22.44
N ASP A 68 -16.12 2.03 -23.00
CA ASP A 68 -15.50 1.81 -24.29
C ASP A 68 -14.39 0.75 -24.19
N GLU A 69 -14.52 -0.32 -24.96
CA GLU A 69 -13.55 -1.43 -24.99
C GLU A 69 -12.28 -1.10 -25.82
N ASP A 70 -12.38 -0.14 -26.74
CA ASP A 70 -11.30 0.25 -27.63
C ASP A 70 -10.31 1.27 -27.03
N ASN A 71 -10.44 1.56 -25.75
CA ASN A 71 -9.53 2.45 -25.05
C ASN A 71 -8.09 1.97 -25.05
N TYR A 72 -7.17 2.87 -25.41
CA TYR A 72 -5.74 2.59 -25.38
C TYR A 72 -5.21 2.61 -23.95
N ALA A 73 -4.17 1.81 -23.73
CA ALA A 73 -3.38 1.87 -22.50
C ALA A 73 -1.90 1.89 -22.86
N ILE A 74 -1.18 2.84 -22.31
CA ILE A 74 0.26 3.00 -22.50
C ILE A 74 0.96 2.74 -21.18
N TYR A 75 1.94 1.87 -21.20
CA TYR A 75 2.83 1.68 -20.04
C TYR A 75 4.05 2.60 -20.24
N ALA A 76 4.12 3.66 -19.45
CA ALA A 76 5.30 4.50 -19.39
C ALA A 76 6.37 3.81 -18.54
N GLN A 77 7.53 3.57 -19.12
CA GLN A 77 8.64 2.95 -18.41
C GLN A 77 9.14 3.90 -17.30
N SER A 78 9.47 3.34 -16.12
CA SER A 78 10.07 4.11 -15.05
C SER A 78 11.40 4.71 -15.49
N THR A 79 11.61 5.98 -15.14
CA THR A 79 12.87 6.71 -15.37
C THR A 79 13.92 6.41 -14.32
N PHE A 80 13.53 5.77 -13.21
CA PHE A 80 14.43 5.45 -12.11
C PHE A 80 15.20 4.16 -12.37
N ALA A 81 16.51 4.18 -12.14
CA ALA A 81 17.35 3.00 -12.31
C ALA A 81 16.99 1.92 -11.28
N GLN A 82 17.00 0.66 -11.70
CA GLN A 82 16.70 -0.45 -10.80
C GLN A 82 17.73 -0.63 -9.68
N THR A 83 18.96 -0.14 -9.91
CA THR A 83 20.05 -0.15 -8.92
C THR A 83 19.84 0.83 -7.77
N GLN A 84 18.93 1.80 -7.91
CA GLN A 84 18.60 2.75 -6.85
C GLN A 84 17.84 2.11 -5.69
N ARG A 85 17.29 0.91 -5.89
CA ARG A 85 16.51 0.23 -4.85
C ARG A 85 16.89 -1.24 -4.70
N LEU A 86 16.90 -1.70 -3.46
CA LEU A 86 16.79 -3.11 -3.15
C LEU A 86 15.31 -3.46 -2.94
N LEU A 87 14.77 -4.33 -3.80
CA LEU A 87 13.42 -4.88 -3.65
C LEU A 87 13.51 -6.32 -3.15
N ALA A 88 13.06 -6.55 -1.92
CA ALA A 88 13.11 -7.85 -1.28
C ALA A 88 11.72 -8.33 -0.81
N PHE A 89 11.50 -9.63 -0.85
CA PHE A 89 10.29 -10.33 -0.42
C PHE A 89 10.65 -11.37 0.63
N GLY A 90 10.12 -11.21 1.84
CA GLY A 90 10.27 -12.19 2.91
C GLY A 90 9.41 -13.43 2.62
N ARG A 91 10.07 -14.60 2.45
CA ARG A 91 9.39 -15.83 1.99
C ARG A 91 8.65 -16.61 3.08
N ASP A 92 8.92 -16.34 4.35
CA ASP A 92 8.49 -17.15 5.50
C ASP A 92 7.63 -16.37 6.51
N VAL A 93 7.11 -15.22 6.09
CA VAL A 93 6.20 -14.37 6.87
C VAL A 93 4.78 -14.49 6.35
N SER A 94 3.80 -14.56 7.25
CA SER A 94 2.38 -14.57 6.92
C SER A 94 1.58 -13.66 7.82
N THR A 95 0.77 -12.78 7.24
CA THR A 95 -0.16 -11.92 7.99
C THR A 95 -1.60 -12.44 7.98
N LYS A 96 -1.83 -13.67 7.48
CA LYS A 96 -3.13 -14.33 7.53
C LYS A 96 -3.64 -14.39 8.96
N TYR A 97 -4.92 -14.09 9.16
CA TYR A 97 -5.52 -14.06 10.50
C TYR A 97 -5.27 -15.35 11.29
N THR A 98 -5.34 -16.50 10.63
CA THR A 98 -5.10 -17.83 11.23
C THR A 98 -3.65 -18.09 11.63
N ARG A 99 -2.70 -17.28 11.14
CA ARG A 99 -1.26 -17.39 11.41
C ARG A 99 -0.76 -16.34 12.41
N ARG A 100 -1.62 -15.40 12.82
CA ARG A 100 -1.26 -14.32 13.76
C ARG A 100 -1.00 -14.88 15.15
N ASN A 101 0.23 -14.81 15.57
CA ASN A 101 0.71 -15.21 16.89
C ASN A 101 2.06 -14.54 17.17
N ARG A 102 2.52 -14.63 18.43
CA ARG A 102 3.76 -13.98 18.87
C ARG A 102 4.98 -14.37 18.04
N LYS A 103 5.11 -15.64 17.61
CA LYS A 103 6.23 -16.08 16.79
C LYS A 103 6.26 -15.41 15.41
N GLU A 104 5.08 -15.18 14.83
CA GLU A 104 4.97 -14.50 13.56
C GLU A 104 5.30 -13.00 13.72
N TYR A 105 4.87 -12.38 14.83
CA TYR A 105 5.22 -10.99 15.16
C TYR A 105 6.72 -10.83 15.41
N GLU A 106 7.36 -11.78 16.09
CA GLU A 106 8.80 -11.83 16.29
C GLU A 106 9.56 -11.91 14.97
N LYS A 107 9.12 -12.74 14.02
CA LYS A 107 9.71 -12.77 12.68
C LYS A 107 9.59 -11.43 11.96
N ILE A 108 8.39 -10.83 11.96
CA ILE A 108 8.16 -9.53 11.32
C ILE A 108 9.10 -8.50 11.93
N ALA A 109 9.21 -8.46 13.26
CA ALA A 109 10.11 -7.55 13.97
C ALA A 109 11.58 -7.80 13.61
N ASP A 110 12.02 -9.06 13.48
CA ASP A 110 13.38 -9.42 13.08
C ASP A 110 13.70 -8.99 11.64
N TYR A 111 12.72 -9.08 10.72
CA TYR A 111 12.85 -8.56 9.36
C TYR A 111 12.94 -7.04 9.33
N ILE A 112 12.14 -6.33 10.14
CA ILE A 112 12.23 -4.88 10.29
C ILE A 112 13.62 -4.51 10.80
N GLY A 113 14.10 -5.15 11.89
CA GLY A 113 15.43 -4.93 12.45
C GLY A 113 16.55 -5.16 11.43
N ALA A 114 16.47 -6.23 10.63
CA ALA A 114 17.47 -6.53 9.61
C ALA A 114 17.66 -5.43 8.57
N VAL A 115 16.60 -4.66 8.26
CA VAL A 115 16.67 -3.54 7.34
C VAL A 115 17.13 -2.26 8.04
N THR A 116 16.58 -1.97 9.22
CA THR A 116 16.79 -0.69 9.92
C THR A 116 18.14 -0.60 10.66
N GLU A 117 18.75 -1.74 11.00
CA GLU A 117 20.08 -1.84 11.60
C GLU A 117 21.22 -1.71 10.58
N ALA A 118 20.95 -2.05 9.31
CA ALA A 118 22.00 -2.08 8.28
C ALA A 118 22.44 -0.69 7.82
N GLN A 119 21.55 0.30 7.89
CA GLN A 119 21.83 1.70 7.53
C GLN A 119 21.02 2.63 8.42
N GLN A 120 21.68 3.61 9.03
CA GLN A 120 20.98 4.68 9.75
C GLN A 120 20.19 5.56 8.79
N GLY A 121 19.00 5.98 9.23
CA GLY A 121 18.10 6.82 8.45
C GLY A 121 16.63 6.61 8.81
N ASN A 122 15.74 7.13 7.98
CA ASN A 122 14.32 7.10 8.26
C ASN A 122 13.62 5.98 7.47
N TYR A 123 12.78 5.23 8.17
CA TYR A 123 12.03 4.09 7.64
C TYR A 123 10.55 4.21 7.96
N MET A 124 9.70 3.76 7.04
CA MET A 124 8.27 3.55 7.29
C MET A 124 7.91 2.07 7.23
N VAL A 125 7.16 1.61 8.20
CA VAL A 125 6.60 0.25 8.26
C VAL A 125 5.09 0.33 8.15
N PHE A 126 4.54 -0.22 7.07
CA PHE A 126 3.13 -0.14 6.76
C PHE A 126 2.39 -1.43 7.10
N PHE A 127 1.32 -1.33 7.87
CA PHE A 127 0.51 -2.45 8.34
C PHE A 127 -0.92 -2.39 7.78
N PRO A 128 -1.61 -3.54 7.63
CA PRO A 128 -2.98 -3.57 7.15
C PRO A 128 -4.02 -3.13 8.20
N SER A 129 -3.64 -3.02 9.47
CA SER A 129 -4.52 -2.60 10.56
C SER A 129 -3.73 -2.11 11.77
N TYR A 130 -4.36 -1.24 12.57
CA TYR A 130 -3.81 -0.75 13.84
C TYR A 130 -3.49 -1.88 14.82
N ARG A 131 -4.34 -2.92 14.88
CA ARG A 131 -4.14 -4.05 15.79
C ARG A 131 -2.84 -4.80 15.46
N LEU A 132 -2.63 -5.20 14.20
CA LEU A 132 -1.39 -5.89 13.83
C LEU A 132 -0.16 -4.99 14.00
N MET A 133 -0.31 -3.70 13.72
CA MET A 133 0.73 -2.70 13.94
C MET A 133 1.14 -2.67 15.43
N GLN A 134 0.18 -2.60 16.33
CA GLN A 134 0.41 -2.60 17.79
C GLN A 134 1.06 -3.90 18.26
N ASP A 135 0.54 -5.06 17.84
CA ASP A 135 1.07 -6.37 18.19
C ASP A 135 2.56 -6.53 17.80
N VAL A 136 2.93 -6.03 16.62
CA VAL A 136 4.33 -6.07 16.14
C VAL A 136 5.19 -5.00 16.81
N TYR A 137 4.64 -3.80 17.04
CA TYR A 137 5.33 -2.72 17.75
C TYR A 137 5.82 -3.16 19.12
N GLU A 138 4.98 -3.82 19.93
CA GLU A 138 5.33 -4.29 21.26
C GLU A 138 6.54 -5.25 21.26
N VAL A 139 6.63 -6.08 20.21
CA VAL A 139 7.76 -7.00 20.04
C VAL A 139 8.99 -6.25 19.55
N PHE A 140 8.84 -5.37 18.55
CA PHE A 140 9.94 -4.63 17.95
C PHE A 140 10.58 -3.66 18.94
N ALA A 141 9.77 -2.91 19.69
CA ALA A 141 10.26 -1.95 20.68
C ALA A 141 11.11 -2.62 21.79
N GLY A 142 10.79 -3.87 22.15
CA GLY A 142 11.58 -4.66 23.10
C GLY A 142 12.92 -5.18 22.55
N LYS A 143 13.16 -5.07 21.24
CA LYS A 143 14.38 -5.54 20.56
C LYS A 143 15.19 -4.40 19.95
N ALA A 144 14.57 -3.24 19.73
CA ALA A 144 15.20 -2.11 19.07
C ALA A 144 16.39 -1.59 19.86
N ALA A 145 17.43 -1.14 19.16
CA ALA A 145 18.59 -0.51 19.77
C ALA A 145 18.22 0.86 20.40
N ASP A 146 18.96 1.29 21.40
CA ASP A 146 18.75 2.59 22.06
C ASP A 146 18.85 3.79 21.10
N SER A 147 19.56 3.65 19.99
CA SER A 147 19.67 4.65 18.94
C SER A 147 18.52 4.66 17.93
N CYS A 148 17.53 3.76 18.10
CA CYS A 148 16.35 3.64 17.26
C CYS A 148 15.16 4.36 17.90
N GLU A 149 14.77 5.48 17.30
CA GLU A 149 13.53 6.18 17.65
C GLU A 149 12.36 5.56 16.92
N ILE A 150 11.26 5.31 17.64
CA ILE A 150 10.07 4.68 17.06
C ILE A 150 8.88 5.65 17.15
N LEU A 151 8.29 5.95 16.02
CA LEU A 151 7.02 6.66 15.93
C LEU A 151 5.89 5.70 15.62
N MET A 152 4.70 5.96 16.14
CA MET A 152 3.52 5.17 15.83
C MET A 152 2.33 6.06 15.48
N GLN A 153 1.70 5.77 14.34
CA GLN A 153 0.47 6.42 13.94
C GLN A 153 -0.68 6.05 14.88
N HIS A 154 -1.42 7.04 15.36
CA HIS A 154 -2.64 6.83 16.16
C HIS A 154 -3.89 6.93 15.28
N SER A 155 -4.95 6.23 15.68
CA SER A 155 -6.27 6.44 15.10
C SER A 155 -6.76 7.85 15.43
N ASN A 156 -7.42 8.50 14.47
CA ASN A 156 -8.01 9.84 14.65
C ASN A 156 -7.00 10.99 14.89
N MET A 157 -5.76 10.88 14.36
CA MET A 157 -4.81 12.00 14.38
C MET A 157 -5.42 13.23 13.73
N LYS A 158 -5.34 14.37 14.42
CA LYS A 158 -5.70 15.69 13.90
C LYS A 158 -4.62 16.18 12.93
N GLU A 159 -4.94 17.20 12.13
CA GLU A 159 -4.00 17.71 11.11
C GLU A 159 -2.65 18.15 11.72
N HIS A 160 -2.66 18.89 12.84
CA HIS A 160 -1.42 19.32 13.49
C HIS A 160 -0.57 18.15 14.05
N GLU A 161 -1.21 17.02 14.47
CA GLU A 161 -0.50 15.82 14.92
C GLU A 161 0.13 15.09 13.74
N ARG A 162 -0.56 15.11 12.58
CA ARG A 162 -0.03 14.61 11.33
C ARG A 162 1.16 15.43 10.84
N GLU A 163 1.07 16.75 10.89
CA GLU A 163 2.18 17.66 10.54
C GLU A 163 3.38 17.40 11.45
N ALA A 164 3.18 17.36 12.78
CA ALA A 164 4.25 17.06 13.73
C ALA A 164 4.89 15.69 13.49
N PHE A 165 4.10 14.66 13.12
CA PHE A 165 4.62 13.34 12.75
C PHE A 165 5.54 13.41 11.52
N LEU A 166 5.18 14.20 10.52
CA LEU A 166 5.97 14.37 9.30
C LEU A 166 7.23 15.21 9.53
N GLU A 167 7.17 16.21 10.39
CA GLU A 167 8.32 17.02 10.78
C GLU A 167 9.44 16.17 11.40
N GLU A 168 9.11 15.03 12.03
CA GLU A 168 10.13 14.12 12.55
C GLU A 168 11.05 13.55 11.45
N PHE A 169 10.57 13.42 10.21
CA PHE A 169 11.37 12.96 9.09
C PHE A 169 12.31 14.04 8.53
N GLU A 170 12.09 15.29 8.91
CA GLU A 170 12.91 16.43 8.48
C GLU A 170 14.05 16.74 9.44
N LYS A 171 14.02 16.18 10.66
CA LYS A 171 15.02 16.43 11.67
C LYS A 171 16.34 15.72 11.35
N GLU A 172 17.43 16.45 11.47
CA GLU A 172 18.74 15.81 11.52
C GLU A 172 18.87 14.99 12.81
N ARG A 173 19.22 13.71 12.66
CA ARG A 173 19.39 12.80 13.81
C ARG A 173 20.60 11.91 13.66
N GLN A 174 21.21 11.59 14.80
CA GLN A 174 22.23 10.55 14.89
C GLN A 174 21.53 9.25 15.32
N GLY A 175 21.09 8.45 14.34
CA GLY A 175 20.37 7.20 14.60
C GLY A 175 19.34 6.89 13.53
N THR A 176 18.44 5.99 13.88
CA THR A 176 17.40 5.49 12.98
C THR A 176 16.03 5.90 13.49
N LEU A 177 15.17 6.40 12.59
CA LEU A 177 13.75 6.60 12.84
C LEU A 177 12.96 5.49 12.15
N VAL A 178 12.08 4.82 12.90
CA VAL A 178 11.17 3.81 12.37
C VAL A 178 9.74 4.22 12.67
N ALA A 179 8.99 4.61 11.65
CA ALA A 179 7.61 5.03 11.78
C ALA A 179 6.65 3.89 11.42
N PHE A 180 5.81 3.51 12.36
CA PHE A 180 4.76 2.49 12.20
C PHE A 180 3.47 3.16 11.74
N CYS A 181 3.00 2.79 10.53
CA CYS A 181 1.85 3.40 9.87
C CYS A 181 0.86 2.34 9.39
N VAL A 182 -0.40 2.75 9.16
CA VAL A 182 -1.42 1.88 8.54
C VAL A 182 -1.54 2.19 7.07
N MET A 183 -1.54 1.14 6.22
CA MET A 183 -1.72 1.26 4.77
C MET A 183 -3.05 1.90 4.40
N GLY A 184 -3.03 2.84 3.45
CA GLY A 184 -4.23 3.56 3.01
C GLY A 184 -4.82 4.49 4.07
N GLY A 185 -4.09 4.74 5.16
CA GLY A 185 -4.38 5.80 6.12
C GLY A 185 -3.82 7.15 5.68
N ILE A 186 -3.85 8.12 6.58
CA ILE A 186 -3.42 9.51 6.35
C ILE A 186 -1.96 9.65 5.86
N PHE A 187 -1.12 8.64 6.12
CA PHE A 187 0.27 8.56 5.63
C PHE A 187 0.41 7.69 4.37
N GLY A 188 -0.67 7.08 3.89
CA GLY A 188 -0.72 6.34 2.62
C GLY A 188 -0.76 7.25 1.39
N GLU A 189 -1.22 8.49 1.52
CA GLU A 189 -1.37 9.46 0.43
C GLU A 189 -0.87 10.85 0.86
N GLY A 190 -0.43 11.67 -0.11
CA GLY A 190 -0.11 13.09 0.13
C GLY A 190 1.15 13.39 0.95
N ILE A 191 2.06 12.43 1.16
CA ILE A 191 3.36 12.66 1.79
C ILE A 191 4.42 12.79 0.71
N ASP A 192 5.25 13.82 0.76
CA ASP A 192 6.36 14.03 -0.14
C ASP A 192 7.69 14.11 0.64
N LEU A 193 8.21 12.95 1.01
CA LEU A 193 9.51 12.80 1.67
C LEU A 193 10.56 12.50 0.59
N LYS A 194 11.34 13.53 0.20
CA LYS A 194 12.38 13.44 -0.83
C LYS A 194 13.76 13.25 -0.20
N ASN A 195 14.68 12.75 -1.01
CA ASN A 195 16.08 12.52 -0.63
C ASN A 195 16.17 11.56 0.58
N ASP A 196 17.14 11.76 1.44
CA ASP A 196 17.39 10.89 2.62
C ASP A 196 16.31 10.94 3.70
N ARG A 197 15.21 11.67 3.47
CA ARG A 197 14.08 11.73 4.42
C ARG A 197 13.33 10.42 4.56
N LEU A 198 13.42 9.51 3.57
CA LEU A 198 12.88 8.16 3.65
C LEU A 198 13.72 7.19 2.82
N ILE A 199 14.53 6.38 3.46
CA ILE A 199 15.42 5.42 2.80
C ILE A 199 14.89 3.98 2.82
N GLY A 200 13.75 3.72 3.42
CA GLY A 200 13.16 2.39 3.36
C GLY A 200 11.68 2.34 3.68
N ALA A 201 10.98 1.45 2.96
CA ALA A 201 9.59 1.09 3.21
C ALA A 201 9.45 -0.41 3.41
N ILE A 202 8.87 -0.80 4.54
CA ILE A 202 8.59 -2.20 4.88
C ILE A 202 7.08 -2.37 4.89
N ILE A 203 6.56 -3.21 3.99
CA ILE A 203 5.14 -3.41 3.81
C ILE A 203 4.75 -4.77 4.38
N VAL A 204 4.01 -4.77 5.48
CA VAL A 204 3.56 -5.96 6.20
C VAL A 204 2.14 -6.31 5.76
N GLY A 205 2.02 -7.40 5.00
CA GLY A 205 0.73 -7.87 4.48
C GLY A 205 0.29 -7.21 3.18
N THR A 206 -0.75 -7.78 2.60
CA THR A 206 -1.22 -7.49 1.24
C THR A 206 -2.21 -6.31 1.14
N GLY A 207 -2.36 -5.53 2.20
CA GLY A 207 -3.18 -4.32 2.19
C GLY A 207 -4.69 -4.55 2.00
N LEU A 208 -5.18 -5.80 2.07
CA LEU A 208 -6.59 -6.10 1.86
C LEU A 208 -7.47 -5.23 2.76
N PRO A 209 -8.50 -4.56 2.20
CA PRO A 209 -9.50 -3.86 2.99
C PRO A 209 -10.17 -4.78 4.01
N GLN A 210 -10.68 -4.19 5.08
CA GLN A 210 -11.52 -4.93 6.02
C GLN A 210 -12.82 -5.37 5.34
N VAL A 211 -13.35 -6.51 5.76
CA VAL A 211 -14.67 -6.99 5.33
C VAL A 211 -15.72 -5.99 5.84
N SER A 212 -16.60 -5.57 4.95
CA SER A 212 -17.74 -4.69 5.24
C SER A 212 -18.86 -5.01 4.27
N ASP A 213 -20.07 -4.56 4.60
CA ASP A 213 -21.24 -4.77 3.73
C ASP A 213 -20.97 -4.22 2.31
N GLU A 214 -20.35 -3.05 2.20
CA GLU A 214 -20.00 -2.47 0.89
C GLU A 214 -19.03 -3.35 0.10
N ARG A 215 -18.07 -3.99 0.78
CA ARG A 215 -17.12 -4.90 0.14
C ARG A 215 -17.78 -6.20 -0.32
N GLU A 216 -18.69 -6.73 0.47
CA GLU A 216 -19.46 -7.91 0.08
C GLU A 216 -20.45 -7.60 -1.08
N ILE A 217 -21.11 -6.45 -1.05
CA ILE A 217 -21.95 -5.98 -2.16
C ILE A 217 -21.10 -5.88 -3.43
N LEU A 218 -19.94 -5.22 -3.37
CA LEU A 218 -19.06 -5.07 -4.51
C LEU A 218 -18.55 -6.42 -5.04
N LYS A 219 -18.16 -7.32 -4.13
CA LYS A 219 -17.74 -8.68 -4.47
C LYS A 219 -18.85 -9.42 -5.22
N ASN A 220 -20.06 -9.46 -4.67
CA ASN A 220 -21.18 -10.17 -5.26
C ASN A 220 -21.55 -9.59 -6.62
N TYR A 221 -21.58 -8.27 -6.76
CA TYR A 221 -21.84 -7.58 -8.02
C TYR A 221 -20.92 -8.05 -9.16
N TYR A 222 -19.63 -8.18 -8.91
CA TYR A 222 -18.66 -8.63 -9.93
C TYR A 222 -18.69 -10.15 -10.13
N ASP A 223 -18.92 -10.95 -9.08
CA ASP A 223 -19.09 -12.41 -9.20
C ASP A 223 -20.28 -12.76 -10.09
N GLU A 224 -21.42 -12.07 -9.95
CA GLU A 224 -22.63 -12.25 -10.78
C GLU A 224 -22.39 -11.91 -12.27
N ARG A 225 -21.37 -11.09 -12.56
CA ARG A 225 -20.96 -10.71 -13.93
C ARG A 225 -19.82 -11.57 -14.48
N GLY A 226 -19.51 -12.68 -13.81
CA GLY A 226 -18.48 -13.63 -14.25
C GLY A 226 -17.04 -13.12 -14.06
N LEU A 227 -16.84 -12.10 -13.24
CA LEU A 227 -15.53 -11.58 -12.86
C LEU A 227 -15.14 -12.10 -11.46
N SER A 228 -13.87 -11.95 -11.08
CA SER A 228 -13.46 -12.29 -9.71
C SER A 228 -13.86 -11.15 -8.75
N GLY A 229 -14.99 -11.28 -8.10
CA GLY A 229 -15.46 -10.28 -7.13
C GLY A 229 -14.48 -10.07 -5.98
N PHE A 230 -13.74 -11.12 -5.55
CA PHE A 230 -12.67 -10.97 -4.56
C PHE A 230 -11.55 -10.06 -5.06
N ASP A 231 -11.19 -10.15 -6.33
CA ASP A 231 -10.15 -9.31 -6.90
C ASP A 231 -10.58 -7.83 -6.91
N TYR A 232 -11.79 -7.56 -7.35
CA TYR A 232 -12.34 -6.21 -7.43
C TYR A 232 -12.56 -5.57 -6.05
N ALA A 233 -13.10 -6.32 -5.10
CA ALA A 233 -13.43 -5.81 -3.78
C ALA A 233 -12.21 -5.73 -2.83
N PHE A 234 -11.25 -6.63 -2.97
CA PHE A 234 -10.19 -6.79 -1.97
C PHE A 234 -8.78 -6.75 -2.55
N ARG A 235 -8.43 -7.64 -3.52
CA ARG A 235 -7.04 -7.82 -3.97
C ARG A 235 -6.50 -6.59 -4.71
N TYR A 236 -7.21 -6.07 -5.69
CA TYR A 236 -6.76 -4.90 -6.45
C TYR A 236 -6.65 -3.64 -5.59
N PRO A 237 -7.66 -3.28 -4.78
CA PRO A 237 -7.53 -2.17 -3.85
C PRO A 237 -6.42 -2.37 -2.81
N GLY A 238 -6.20 -3.60 -2.36
CA GLY A 238 -5.13 -3.93 -1.43
C GLY A 238 -3.75 -3.73 -2.05
N MET A 239 -3.53 -4.28 -3.24
CA MET A 239 -2.27 -4.12 -3.97
C MET A 239 -1.98 -2.68 -4.35
N ASN A 240 -3.01 -1.89 -4.64
CA ASN A 240 -2.85 -0.46 -4.89
C ASN A 240 -2.21 0.26 -3.69
N LYS A 241 -2.68 -0.04 -2.47
CA LYS A 241 -2.09 0.50 -1.23
C LYS A 241 -0.64 0.05 -1.04
N VAL A 242 -0.33 -1.21 -1.36
CA VAL A 242 1.04 -1.75 -1.31
C VAL A 242 1.96 -0.99 -2.26
N LEU A 243 1.53 -0.81 -3.51
CA LEU A 243 2.31 -0.10 -4.51
C LEU A 243 2.49 1.39 -4.17
N GLN A 244 1.46 2.04 -3.64
CA GLN A 244 1.53 3.42 -3.16
C GLN A 244 2.53 3.56 -2.00
N ALA A 245 2.50 2.65 -1.02
CA ALA A 245 3.44 2.64 0.10
C ALA A 245 4.89 2.43 -0.38
N ALA A 246 5.12 1.48 -1.28
CA ALA A 246 6.42 1.21 -1.85
C ALA A 246 6.97 2.37 -2.71
N GLY A 247 6.08 3.05 -3.45
CA GLY A 247 6.43 4.20 -4.29
C GLY A 247 6.89 5.46 -3.52
N ARG A 248 6.94 5.39 -2.19
CA ARG A 248 7.43 6.49 -1.33
C ARG A 248 8.95 6.61 -1.28
N VAL A 249 9.66 5.51 -1.53
CA VAL A 249 11.10 5.42 -1.32
C VAL A 249 11.91 6.08 -2.45
N ILE A 250 11.51 5.88 -3.70
CA ILE A 250 12.23 6.42 -4.86
C ILE A 250 11.34 7.45 -5.55
N ARG A 251 11.72 8.73 -5.46
CA ARG A 251 11.01 9.88 -6.01
C ARG A 251 11.85 10.75 -6.93
N THR A 252 13.16 10.69 -6.76
CA THR A 252 14.12 11.42 -7.57
C THR A 252 15.16 10.47 -8.16
N SER A 253 15.98 10.96 -9.09
CA SER A 253 17.12 10.22 -9.65
C SER A 253 18.25 9.98 -8.66
N GLU A 254 18.23 10.65 -7.52
CA GLU A 254 19.26 10.56 -6.49
C GLU A 254 18.87 9.66 -5.32
N ASP A 255 17.53 9.40 -5.16
CA ASP A 255 17.06 8.57 -4.07
C ASP A 255 17.59 7.14 -4.14
N ARG A 256 17.95 6.61 -2.98
CA ARG A 256 18.38 5.22 -2.78
C ARG A 256 17.60 4.62 -1.63
N GLY A 257 17.19 3.35 -1.75
CA GLY A 257 16.50 2.77 -0.61
C GLY A 257 16.06 1.33 -0.75
N VAL A 258 15.51 0.81 0.34
CA VAL A 258 15.07 -0.57 0.48
C VAL A 258 13.55 -0.65 0.52
N ILE A 259 12.99 -1.54 -0.29
CA ILE A 259 11.56 -1.89 -0.27
C ILE A 259 11.47 -3.36 0.13
N LEU A 260 10.87 -3.64 1.27
CA LEU A 260 10.68 -5.00 1.78
C LEU A 260 9.19 -5.33 1.87
N LEU A 261 8.77 -6.41 1.23
CA LEU A 261 7.41 -6.94 1.30
C LEU A 261 7.36 -8.18 2.19
N LEU A 262 6.52 -8.18 3.21
CA LEU A 262 6.40 -9.23 4.22
C LEU A 262 5.00 -9.87 4.19
N ASP A 263 4.80 -10.80 3.30
CA ASP A 263 3.69 -11.76 3.31
C ASP A 263 3.91 -12.84 2.23
N GLU A 264 3.72 -14.11 2.58
CA GLU A 264 3.85 -15.24 1.65
C GLU A 264 2.94 -15.15 0.41
N ARG A 265 1.81 -14.41 0.50
CA ARG A 265 0.88 -14.21 -0.61
C ARG A 265 1.49 -13.43 -1.76
N PHE A 266 2.46 -12.57 -1.52
CA PHE A 266 3.17 -11.86 -2.59
C PHE A 266 3.92 -12.79 -3.55
N LEU A 267 4.19 -14.03 -3.14
CA LEU A 267 4.85 -15.04 -3.95
C LEU A 267 3.86 -15.87 -4.79
N GLN A 268 2.55 -15.69 -4.57
CA GLN A 268 1.52 -16.37 -5.36
C GLN A 268 1.36 -15.70 -6.72
N ARG A 269 1.03 -16.49 -7.73
CA ARG A 269 0.91 -16.04 -9.13
C ARG A 269 -0.08 -14.86 -9.28
N GLU A 270 -1.18 -14.91 -8.56
CA GLU A 270 -2.25 -13.92 -8.61
C GLU A 270 -1.81 -12.55 -8.09
N TYR A 271 -0.91 -12.51 -7.12
CA TYR A 271 -0.29 -11.27 -6.63
C TYR A 271 0.89 -10.86 -7.50
N GLY A 272 1.67 -11.84 -7.98
CA GLY A 272 2.82 -11.60 -8.84
C GLY A 272 2.48 -10.87 -10.14
N ALA A 273 1.29 -11.15 -10.69
CA ALA A 273 0.77 -10.49 -11.89
C ALA A 273 0.37 -9.00 -11.69
N LEU A 274 0.28 -8.55 -10.44
CA LEU A 274 -0.13 -7.18 -10.09
C LEU A 274 1.06 -6.24 -9.82
N PHE A 275 2.28 -6.76 -9.84
CA PHE A 275 3.46 -5.92 -9.67
C PHE A 275 3.83 -5.18 -10.96
N PRO A 276 4.40 -3.96 -10.85
CA PRO A 276 4.96 -3.25 -11.98
C PRO A 276 6.04 -4.07 -12.69
N ARG A 277 6.20 -3.88 -13.99
CA ARG A 277 7.20 -4.61 -14.80
C ARG A 277 8.62 -4.42 -14.31
N GLU A 278 8.95 -3.23 -13.81
CA GLU A 278 10.24 -2.90 -13.22
C GLU A 278 10.52 -3.62 -11.89
N TRP A 279 9.55 -4.37 -11.35
CA TRP A 279 9.71 -5.21 -10.16
C TRP A 279 10.08 -6.67 -10.48
N GLU A 280 10.42 -6.98 -11.72
CA GLU A 280 10.90 -8.31 -12.12
C GLU A 280 12.17 -8.69 -11.38
N LYS A 281 13.11 -7.76 -11.22
CA LYS A 281 14.32 -7.96 -10.41
C LYS A 281 13.99 -7.72 -8.94
N ARG A 282 13.66 -8.81 -8.25
CA ARG A 282 13.37 -8.84 -6.82
C ARG A 282 14.07 -10.01 -6.16
N SER A 283 14.51 -9.84 -4.93
CA SER A 283 15.04 -10.92 -4.11
C SER A 283 13.91 -11.58 -3.33
N VAL A 284 13.87 -12.91 -3.32
CA VAL A 284 12.98 -13.70 -2.46
C VAL A 284 13.83 -14.41 -1.44
N CYS A 285 13.83 -13.93 -0.21
CA CYS A 285 14.82 -14.31 0.78
C CYS A 285 14.23 -14.66 2.15
N GLY A 286 14.96 -15.46 2.91
CA GLY A 286 14.81 -15.60 4.35
C GLY A 286 15.63 -14.53 5.09
N LEU A 287 15.43 -14.43 6.40
CA LEU A 287 16.07 -13.41 7.22
C LEU A 287 17.62 -13.35 7.10
N PRO A 288 18.38 -14.46 7.13
CA PRO A 288 19.84 -14.40 7.00
C PRO A 288 20.27 -13.81 5.65
N GLN A 289 19.66 -14.25 4.56
CA GLN A 289 19.95 -13.76 3.22
C GLN A 289 19.58 -12.28 3.06
N LEU A 290 18.46 -11.84 3.67
CA LEU A 290 18.08 -10.42 3.65
C LEU A 290 19.16 -9.55 4.30
N ARG A 291 19.72 -9.96 5.46
CA ARG A 291 20.79 -9.21 6.13
C ARG A 291 22.02 -9.01 5.22
N GLU A 292 22.42 -10.05 4.51
CA GLU A 292 23.53 -10.00 3.56
C GLU A 292 23.24 -9.06 2.39
N GLU A 293 22.04 -9.17 1.80
CA GLU A 293 21.66 -8.35 0.64
C GLU A 293 21.51 -6.88 0.98
N VAL A 294 20.92 -6.54 2.13
CA VAL A 294 20.76 -5.15 2.58
C VAL A 294 22.13 -4.55 2.90
N SER A 295 23.02 -5.29 3.58
CA SER A 295 24.39 -4.83 3.88
C SER A 295 25.20 -4.59 2.59
N ARG A 296 25.10 -5.48 1.61
CA ARG A 296 25.75 -5.32 0.30
C ARG A 296 25.22 -4.09 -0.43
N PHE A 297 23.89 -3.94 -0.52
CA PHE A 297 23.27 -2.80 -1.19
C PHE A 297 23.80 -1.46 -0.66
N TRP A 298 23.86 -1.30 0.66
CA TRP A 298 24.35 -0.06 1.26
C TRP A 298 25.87 0.10 1.17
N SER A 299 26.66 -1.00 1.07
CA SER A 299 28.10 -0.92 0.81
C SER A 299 28.39 -0.45 -0.61
N ASP A 300 27.68 -1.01 -1.60
CA ASP A 300 27.81 -0.61 -3.01
C ASP A 300 27.44 0.88 -3.19
N VAL A 301 26.41 1.37 -2.51
CA VAL A 301 26.03 2.80 -2.53
C VAL A 301 27.13 3.69 -1.95
N ARG A 302 27.84 3.24 -0.91
CA ARG A 302 28.95 4.03 -0.30
C ARG A 302 30.20 4.07 -1.17
N GLU A 303 30.42 3.07 -1.99
CA GLU A 303 31.55 3.02 -2.93
C GLU A 303 31.31 3.87 -4.19
N GLU A 304 30.04 4.16 -4.53
CA GLU A 304 29.65 5.01 -5.66
C GLU A 304 29.68 6.52 -5.34
N LEU A 305 29.70 6.92 -4.05
CA LEU A 305 29.73 8.31 -3.55
C LEU A 305 31.15 8.76 -3.24
#